data_7cfa6a94ece42e0eb5bbf0c0f15f8eb9
#
_entry.id   7cfa6a94ece42e0eb5bbf0c0f15f8eb9
#
_cell.length_a   1.000
_cell.length_b   1.000
_cell.length_c   1.000
_cell.angle_alpha   90.00
_cell.angle_beta   90.00
_cell.angle_gamma   90.00
#
_symmetry.space_group_name_H-M   'P 1'
#
loop_
_entity.id
_entity.type
_entity.pdbx_description
1 polymer ?
#
loop_
_entity_poly.entity_id
_entity_poly.type
_entity_poly.pdbx_seq_one_letter_code
_entity_poly.pdbx_strand_id
1 'polypeptide(L)'
;GIKCYGAYILNEDTGEVDTFLSKVTLMATGGVGSVYRNTTNPLVATGDGIAMVYRAKGLVKDMEFIQFHPTALYHPGDRPCFLITEAMRGYGGVLRTMDGKEFMQKYDPRLSLAPRDIVARAIDSEMKARGDDHVYLDVTHKNPEETKKHFPNIYEKCMSPVSYTHLTL
;
A
#
# COMPACT_ATOMS: atom_id res chain seq x y z
N GLY A 1 -28.61 10.98 -22.96
CA GLY A 1 -27.56 10.48 -22.08
C GLY A 1 -27.32 11.41 -20.90
N ILE A 2 -26.74 10.93 -19.81
CA ILE A 2 -26.36 11.73 -18.65
C ILE A 2 -25.13 12.57 -19.03
N LYS A 3 -25.16 13.86 -18.67
CA LYS A 3 -24.02 14.77 -18.89
C LYS A 3 -23.56 15.33 -17.56
N CYS A 4 -22.24 15.39 -17.35
CA CYS A 4 -21.63 16.12 -16.25
C CYS A 4 -21.34 17.55 -16.72
N TYR A 5 -21.75 18.54 -15.93
CA TYR A 5 -21.55 19.95 -16.24
C TYR A 5 -20.55 20.62 -15.28
N GLY A 6 -19.96 19.87 -14.37
CA GLY A 6 -19.02 20.39 -13.40
C GLY A 6 -19.18 19.74 -12.02
N ALA A 7 -18.83 20.47 -10.98
CA ALA A 7 -18.92 20.02 -9.61
C ALA A 7 -19.27 21.15 -8.63
N TYR A 8 -19.86 20.78 -7.51
CA TYR A 8 -19.95 21.62 -6.33
C TYR A 8 -18.71 21.45 -5.49
N ILE A 9 -18.08 22.53 -5.09
CA ILE A 9 -16.80 22.55 -4.36
C ILE A 9 -16.98 23.35 -3.09
N LEU A 10 -16.68 22.73 -1.94
CA LEU A 10 -16.67 23.40 -0.66
C LEU A 10 -15.37 24.25 -0.55
N ASN A 11 -15.55 25.54 -0.31
CA ASN A 11 -14.45 26.40 0.11
C ASN A 11 -14.29 26.26 1.64
N GLU A 12 -13.21 25.63 2.08
CA GLU A 12 -12.99 25.35 3.50
C GLU A 12 -12.71 26.62 4.32
N ASP A 13 -12.20 27.68 3.71
CA ASP A 13 -11.92 28.95 4.40
C ASP A 13 -13.20 29.74 4.71
N THR A 14 -14.19 29.70 3.80
CA THR A 14 -15.43 30.44 3.94
C THR A 14 -16.62 29.60 4.41
N GLY A 15 -16.52 28.26 4.27
CA GLY A 15 -17.62 27.34 4.49
C GLY A 15 -18.71 27.37 3.40
N GLU A 16 -18.50 28.13 2.31
CA GLU A 16 -19.44 28.25 1.21
C GLU A 16 -19.23 27.17 0.16
N VAL A 17 -20.31 26.82 -0.56
CA VAL A 17 -20.26 25.85 -1.66
C VAL A 17 -20.36 26.58 -2.98
N ASP A 18 -19.32 26.53 -3.76
CA ASP A 18 -19.23 27.13 -5.10
C ASP A 18 -19.61 26.13 -6.20
N THR A 19 -20.21 26.63 -7.28
CA THR A 19 -20.53 25.85 -8.46
C THR A 19 -19.49 26.08 -9.57
N PHE A 20 -18.71 25.04 -9.86
CA PHE A 20 -17.73 25.07 -10.95
C PHE A 20 -18.30 24.38 -12.20
N LEU A 21 -18.56 25.15 -13.25
CA LEU A 21 -19.03 24.63 -14.52
C LEU A 21 -17.87 24.25 -15.43
N SER A 22 -17.98 23.08 -16.07
CA SER A 22 -16.94 22.59 -16.97
C SER A 22 -17.53 21.75 -18.12
N LYS A 23 -16.86 21.75 -19.25
CA LYS A 23 -17.20 20.86 -20.37
C LYS A 23 -16.68 19.43 -20.15
N VAL A 24 -15.64 19.28 -19.34
CA VAL A 24 -15.01 18.01 -18.97
C VAL A 24 -14.63 18.08 -17.49
N THR A 25 -14.95 17.05 -16.75
CA THR A 25 -14.55 16.90 -15.34
C THR A 25 -13.69 15.66 -15.19
N LEU A 26 -12.43 15.83 -14.79
CA LEU A 26 -11.52 14.73 -14.45
C LEU A 26 -11.62 14.41 -12.95
N MET A 27 -12.03 13.19 -12.64
CA MET A 27 -12.05 12.69 -11.27
C MET A 27 -10.71 12.04 -10.94
N ALA A 28 -9.92 12.69 -10.07
CA ALA A 28 -8.61 12.23 -9.63
C ALA A 28 -8.53 12.23 -8.08
N THR A 29 -9.55 11.72 -7.42
CA THR A 29 -9.82 11.80 -5.98
C THR A 29 -9.14 10.70 -5.15
N GLY A 30 -8.22 9.94 -5.75
CA GLY A 30 -7.57 8.82 -5.09
C GLY A 30 -8.46 7.58 -4.97
N GLY A 31 -8.00 6.64 -4.17
CA GLY A 31 -8.60 5.33 -4.02
C GLY A 31 -9.47 5.16 -2.77
N VAL A 32 -9.65 3.91 -2.38
CA VAL A 32 -10.56 3.46 -1.31
C VAL A 32 -9.83 2.63 -0.24
N GLY A 33 -8.49 2.72 -0.19
CA GLY A 33 -7.66 1.86 0.67
C GLY A 33 -8.01 1.94 2.16
N SER A 34 -8.58 3.04 2.63
CA SER A 34 -8.98 3.20 4.04
C SER A 34 -10.17 2.35 4.48
N VAL A 35 -10.84 1.61 3.59
CA VAL A 35 -11.84 0.58 3.97
C VAL A 35 -11.16 -0.66 4.58
N TYR A 36 -9.86 -0.86 4.34
CA TYR A 36 -9.08 -1.95 4.91
C TYR A 36 -8.44 -1.52 6.23
N ARG A 37 -8.35 -2.46 7.16
CA ARG A 37 -7.74 -2.22 8.47
C ARG A 37 -6.26 -1.85 8.33
N ASN A 38 -5.53 -2.60 7.50
CA ASN A 38 -4.13 -2.35 7.20
C ASN A 38 -4.03 -1.77 5.78
N THR A 39 -3.49 -0.57 5.67
CA THR A 39 -3.34 0.13 4.39
C THR A 39 -2.13 1.04 4.43
N THR A 40 -1.45 1.16 3.30
CA THR A 40 -0.37 2.14 3.09
C THR A 40 -0.90 3.45 2.48
N ASN A 41 -2.20 3.52 2.19
CA ASN A 41 -2.83 4.74 1.67
C ASN A 41 -3.05 5.77 2.79
N PRO A 42 -3.04 7.06 2.49
CA PRO A 42 -3.40 8.09 3.45
C PRO A 42 -4.85 7.92 3.94
N LEU A 43 -5.15 8.40 5.14
CA LEU A 43 -6.47 8.23 5.77
C LEU A 43 -7.62 8.80 4.94
N VAL A 44 -7.36 9.79 4.10
CA VAL A 44 -8.33 10.40 3.17
C VAL A 44 -8.70 9.50 1.98
N ALA A 45 -8.05 8.35 1.81
CA ALA A 45 -8.39 7.40 0.74
C ALA A 45 -9.65 6.60 1.07
N THR A 46 -10.77 7.28 1.20
CA THR A 46 -12.07 6.78 1.66
C THR A 46 -13.05 6.42 0.53
N GLY A 47 -12.66 6.69 -0.73
CA GLY A 47 -13.48 6.37 -1.90
C GLY A 47 -14.57 7.40 -2.20
N ASP A 48 -14.45 8.62 -1.68
CA ASP A 48 -15.48 9.67 -1.82
C ASP A 48 -15.78 10.00 -3.27
N GLY A 49 -14.75 10.08 -4.15
CA GLY A 49 -14.95 10.31 -5.58
C GLY A 49 -15.73 9.19 -6.25
N ILE A 50 -15.50 7.93 -5.87
CA ILE A 50 -16.26 6.79 -6.37
C ILE A 50 -17.73 6.94 -5.97
N ALA A 51 -17.99 7.29 -4.70
CA ALA A 51 -19.33 7.52 -4.18
C ALA A 51 -20.03 8.70 -4.88
N MET A 52 -19.30 9.78 -5.16
CA MET A 52 -19.83 10.94 -5.91
C MET A 52 -20.26 10.55 -7.32
N VAL A 53 -19.41 9.82 -8.06
CA VAL A 53 -19.73 9.34 -9.42
C VAL A 53 -20.93 8.40 -9.40
N TYR A 54 -20.98 7.48 -8.44
CA TYR A 54 -22.11 6.57 -8.27
C TYR A 54 -23.42 7.32 -8.00
N ARG A 55 -23.43 8.29 -7.07
CA ARG A 55 -24.61 9.12 -6.78
C ARG A 55 -25.06 9.95 -7.98
N ALA A 56 -24.09 10.42 -8.79
CA ALA A 56 -24.36 11.14 -10.04
C ALA A 56 -24.82 10.22 -11.19
N LYS A 57 -25.03 8.92 -10.93
CA LYS A 57 -25.42 7.92 -11.93
C LYS A 57 -24.35 7.69 -13.03
N GLY A 58 -23.09 8.02 -12.72
CA GLY A 58 -21.97 7.64 -13.56
C GLY A 58 -21.67 6.15 -13.49
N LEU A 59 -21.00 5.63 -14.49
CA LEU A 59 -20.57 4.23 -14.52
C LEU A 59 -19.42 3.99 -13.54
N VAL A 60 -19.63 3.08 -12.60
CA VAL A 60 -18.59 2.56 -11.71
C VAL A 60 -18.51 1.06 -11.94
N LYS A 61 -17.31 0.54 -12.19
CA LYS A 61 -17.09 -0.89 -12.45
C LYS A 61 -15.73 -1.35 -11.94
N ASP A 62 -15.52 -2.66 -11.95
CA ASP A 62 -14.25 -3.30 -11.58
C ASP A 62 -13.82 -2.99 -10.13
N MET A 63 -14.78 -2.76 -9.23
CA MET A 63 -14.53 -2.36 -7.85
C MET A 63 -13.93 -3.48 -6.98
N GLU A 64 -14.01 -4.73 -7.44
CA GLU A 64 -13.37 -5.89 -6.83
C GLU A 64 -11.84 -5.91 -7.01
N PHE A 65 -11.31 -5.17 -7.97
CA PHE A 65 -9.88 -5.13 -8.27
C PHE A 65 -9.16 -4.10 -7.41
N ILE A 66 -8.66 -4.55 -6.27
CA ILE A 66 -7.82 -3.76 -5.36
C ILE A 66 -6.40 -4.30 -5.42
N GLN A 67 -5.42 -3.43 -5.68
CA GLN A 67 -4.02 -3.80 -5.60
C GLN A 67 -3.51 -3.62 -4.17
N PHE A 68 -3.12 -4.74 -3.54
CA PHE A 68 -2.41 -4.70 -2.26
C PHE A 68 -0.91 -4.57 -2.49
N HIS A 69 -0.28 -3.64 -1.78
CA HIS A 69 1.18 -3.58 -1.75
C HIS A 69 1.72 -4.71 -0.88
N PRO A 70 2.62 -5.58 -1.39
CA PRO A 70 3.02 -6.79 -0.67
C PRO A 70 3.91 -6.52 0.55
N THR A 71 4.56 -5.35 0.62
CA THR A 71 5.55 -5.03 1.66
C THR A 71 5.17 -3.73 2.38
N ALA A 72 4.37 -3.86 3.41
CA ALA A 72 4.12 -2.84 4.43
C ALA A 72 4.82 -3.24 5.72
N LEU A 73 5.39 -2.27 6.44
CA LEU A 73 6.03 -2.53 7.73
C LEU A 73 4.97 -3.03 8.72
N TYR A 74 5.24 -4.18 9.33
CA TYR A 74 4.40 -4.70 10.40
C TYR A 74 4.68 -3.93 11.70
N HIS A 75 3.78 -3.02 12.04
CA HIS A 75 3.78 -2.30 13.29
C HIS A 75 2.33 -2.15 13.78
N PRO A 76 1.88 -3.00 14.72
CA PRO A 76 0.51 -2.94 15.22
C PRO A 76 0.13 -1.57 15.76
N GLY A 77 -0.97 -1.01 15.24
CA GLY A 77 -1.47 0.31 15.62
C GLY A 77 -1.09 1.45 14.66
N ASP A 78 -0.08 1.28 13.82
CA ASP A 78 0.24 2.29 12.80
C ASP A 78 -0.84 2.35 11.71
N ARG A 79 -1.36 3.54 11.46
CA ARG A 79 -2.29 3.78 10.36
C ARG A 79 -2.09 5.20 9.81
N PRO A 80 -1.69 5.33 8.54
CA PRO A 80 -1.39 4.26 7.58
C PRO A 80 -0.13 3.46 7.95
N CYS A 81 -0.07 2.21 7.48
CA CYS A 81 1.13 1.39 7.59
C CYS A 81 2.27 2.02 6.77
N PHE A 82 3.48 1.96 7.29
CA PHE A 82 4.64 2.47 6.57
C PHE A 82 4.96 1.58 5.36
N LEU A 83 5.10 2.19 4.19
CA LEU A 83 5.39 1.49 2.95
C LEU A 83 6.87 1.13 2.85
N ILE A 84 7.18 -0.16 2.72
CA ILE A 84 8.49 -0.63 2.28
C ILE A 84 8.47 -0.68 0.75
N THR A 85 9.23 0.20 0.11
CA THR A 85 9.23 0.32 -1.36
C THR A 85 9.60 -0.98 -2.06
N GLU A 86 9.02 -1.23 -3.23
CA GLU A 86 9.37 -2.36 -4.09
C GLU A 86 10.86 -2.38 -4.47
N ALA A 87 11.50 -1.21 -4.51
CA ALA A 87 12.92 -1.09 -4.77
C ALA A 87 13.78 -1.89 -3.77
N MET A 88 13.30 -2.11 -2.54
CA MET A 88 14.01 -2.95 -1.56
C MET A 88 14.10 -4.41 -2.02
N ARG A 89 13.03 -4.95 -2.64
CA ARG A 89 13.05 -6.28 -3.27
C ARG A 89 13.96 -6.28 -4.49
N GLY A 90 13.92 -5.22 -5.31
CA GLY A 90 14.82 -5.02 -6.45
C GLY A 90 16.29 -4.90 -6.04
N TYR A 91 16.58 -4.33 -4.89
CA TYR A 91 17.93 -4.24 -4.32
C TYR A 91 18.44 -5.62 -3.86
N GLY A 92 17.58 -6.60 -3.73
CA GLY A 92 17.89 -7.98 -3.37
C GLY A 92 17.27 -8.43 -2.05
N GLY A 93 16.23 -7.75 -1.58
CA GLY A 93 15.48 -8.19 -0.41
C GLY A 93 14.82 -9.55 -0.63
N VAL A 94 15.01 -10.48 0.30
CA VAL A 94 14.52 -11.86 0.26
C VAL A 94 13.39 -12.04 1.26
N LEU A 95 12.24 -12.55 0.79
CA LEU A 95 11.11 -12.84 1.66
C LEU A 95 11.33 -14.16 2.41
N ARG A 96 11.23 -14.09 3.74
CA ARG A 96 11.43 -15.23 4.65
C ARG A 96 10.29 -15.35 5.64
N THR A 97 9.97 -16.55 5.99
CA THR A 97 9.08 -16.89 7.11
C THR A 97 9.71 -16.52 8.46
N MET A 98 8.93 -16.57 9.55
CA MET A 98 9.41 -16.27 10.90
C MET A 98 10.57 -17.19 11.36
N ASP A 99 10.67 -18.40 10.83
CA ASP A 99 11.79 -19.33 11.07
C ASP A 99 12.96 -19.17 10.07
N GLY A 100 12.97 -18.06 9.30
CA GLY A 100 14.08 -17.67 8.43
C GLY A 100 14.14 -18.35 7.07
N LYS A 101 13.15 -19.20 6.72
CA LYS A 101 13.16 -19.94 5.45
C LYS A 101 12.59 -19.11 4.31
N GLU A 102 13.24 -19.17 3.16
CA GLU A 102 12.71 -18.64 1.92
C GLU A 102 11.49 -19.45 1.46
N PHE A 103 10.47 -18.78 0.94
CA PHE A 103 9.24 -19.46 0.52
C PHE A 103 8.80 -19.13 -0.91
N MET A 104 9.28 -18.04 -1.51
CA MET A 104 8.79 -17.60 -2.82
C MET A 104 9.01 -18.61 -3.95
N GLN A 105 9.99 -19.50 -3.84
CA GLN A 105 10.23 -20.57 -4.82
C GLN A 105 9.05 -21.54 -4.99
N LYS A 106 8.14 -21.62 -4.02
CA LYS A 106 6.91 -22.41 -4.11
C LYS A 106 5.85 -21.78 -5.01
N TYR A 107 5.95 -20.45 -5.24
CA TYR A 107 4.90 -19.63 -5.86
C TYR A 107 5.29 -19.10 -7.23
N ASP A 108 6.53 -18.67 -7.42
CA ASP A 108 6.98 -18.06 -8.68
C ASP A 108 8.50 -18.19 -8.87
N PRO A 109 8.98 -18.54 -10.07
CA PRO A 109 10.40 -18.68 -10.35
C PRO A 109 11.18 -17.36 -10.26
N ARG A 110 10.52 -16.22 -10.34
CA ARG A 110 11.13 -14.89 -10.14
C ARG A 110 11.36 -14.54 -8.67
N LEU A 111 10.96 -15.43 -7.76
CA LEU A 111 11.13 -15.28 -6.31
C LEU A 111 10.53 -13.95 -5.79
N SER A 112 11.28 -13.23 -4.96
CA SER A 112 10.84 -11.94 -4.41
C SER A 112 10.63 -10.83 -5.46
N LEU A 113 11.05 -11.05 -6.71
CA LEU A 113 10.82 -10.14 -7.84
C LEU A 113 9.57 -10.48 -8.66
N ALA A 114 8.77 -11.44 -8.24
CA ALA A 114 7.47 -11.73 -8.84
C ALA A 114 6.53 -10.50 -8.80
N PRO A 115 5.51 -10.43 -9.67
CA PRO A 115 4.48 -9.39 -9.64
C PRO A 115 3.84 -9.23 -8.25
N ARG A 116 3.43 -8.01 -7.94
CA ARG A 116 2.92 -7.63 -6.60
C ARG A 116 1.77 -8.52 -6.12
N ASP A 117 0.87 -8.88 -7.01
CA ASP A 117 -0.28 -9.73 -6.68
C ASP A 117 0.14 -11.16 -6.31
N ILE A 118 1.14 -11.72 -7.00
CA ILE A 118 1.71 -13.04 -6.67
C ILE A 118 2.40 -12.98 -5.32
N VAL A 119 3.25 -11.96 -5.10
CA VAL A 119 3.96 -11.81 -3.82
C VAL A 119 2.98 -11.60 -2.67
N ALA A 120 1.95 -10.75 -2.84
CA ALA A 120 0.97 -10.51 -1.79
C ALA A 120 0.19 -11.79 -1.42
N ARG A 121 -0.24 -12.57 -2.43
CA ARG A 121 -0.92 -13.86 -2.19
C ARG A 121 0.00 -14.90 -1.56
N ALA A 122 1.27 -14.95 -1.95
CA ALA A 122 2.25 -15.85 -1.36
C ALA A 122 2.47 -15.55 0.13
N ILE A 123 2.65 -14.27 0.49
CA ILE A 123 2.78 -13.84 1.87
C ILE A 123 1.52 -14.20 2.68
N ASP A 124 0.34 -13.86 2.19
CA ASP A 124 -0.94 -14.19 2.85
C ASP A 124 -1.10 -15.69 3.07
N SER A 125 -0.74 -16.51 2.08
CA SER A 125 -0.81 -17.97 2.15
C SER A 125 0.14 -18.56 3.20
N GLU A 126 1.41 -18.08 3.24
CA GLU A 126 2.38 -18.56 4.24
C GLU A 126 1.97 -18.12 5.66
N MET A 127 1.54 -16.88 5.83
CA MET A 127 1.06 -16.38 7.13
C MET A 127 -0.13 -17.22 7.64
N LYS A 128 -1.12 -17.47 6.80
CA LYS A 128 -2.30 -18.29 7.16
C LYS A 128 -1.95 -19.74 7.47
N ALA A 129 -1.07 -20.35 6.67
CA ALA A 129 -0.67 -21.74 6.86
C ALA A 129 0.11 -21.96 8.17
N ARG A 130 0.80 -20.94 8.64
CA ARG A 130 1.69 -21.01 9.80
C ARG A 130 1.08 -20.38 11.06
N GLY A 131 0.05 -19.54 10.90
CA GLY A 131 -0.51 -18.73 11.99
C GLY A 131 0.40 -17.56 12.37
N ASP A 132 1.28 -17.14 11.45
CA ASP A 132 2.19 -16.01 11.66
C ASP A 132 1.49 -14.67 11.35
N ASP A 133 1.84 -13.60 12.06
CA ASP A 133 1.28 -12.26 11.87
C ASP A 133 2.04 -11.45 10.79
N HIS A 134 3.25 -11.87 10.44
CA HIS A 134 4.11 -11.17 9.47
C HIS A 134 5.15 -12.14 8.87
N VAL A 135 5.90 -11.62 7.89
CA VAL A 135 7.07 -12.26 7.29
C VAL A 135 8.24 -11.28 7.32
N TYR A 136 9.45 -11.77 7.13
CA TYR A 136 10.63 -10.91 7.00
C TYR A 136 10.91 -10.55 5.54
N LEU A 137 11.35 -9.32 5.30
CA LEU A 137 12.05 -8.92 4.08
C LEU A 137 13.53 -8.73 4.46
N ASP A 138 14.30 -9.76 4.21
CA ASP A 138 15.70 -9.87 4.65
C ASP A 138 16.65 -9.21 3.65
N VAL A 139 17.46 -8.27 4.12
CA VAL A 139 18.56 -7.62 3.38
C VAL A 139 19.88 -7.72 4.13
N THR A 140 19.99 -8.57 5.15
CA THR A 140 21.19 -8.68 6.01
C THR A 140 22.44 -9.15 5.25
N HIS A 141 22.27 -9.77 4.10
CA HIS A 141 23.36 -10.16 3.20
C HIS A 141 23.95 -8.99 2.39
N LYS A 142 23.35 -7.78 2.49
CA LYS A 142 23.84 -6.55 1.86
C LYS A 142 24.71 -5.75 2.80
N ASN A 143 25.52 -4.84 2.24
CA ASN A 143 26.32 -3.92 3.04
C ASN A 143 25.41 -2.93 3.78
N PRO A 144 25.48 -2.82 5.12
CA PRO A 144 24.60 -1.94 5.90
C PRO A 144 24.72 -0.46 5.52
N GLU A 145 25.93 0.05 5.27
CA GLU A 145 26.15 1.45 4.91
C GLU A 145 25.58 1.78 3.52
N GLU A 146 25.69 0.87 2.58
CA GLU A 146 25.07 1.02 1.26
C GLU A 146 23.56 0.95 1.36
N THR A 147 23.02 0.02 2.15
CA THR A 147 21.57 -0.10 2.38
C THR A 147 21.00 1.18 2.99
N LYS A 148 21.68 1.73 4.01
CA LYS A 148 21.31 3.00 4.63
C LYS A 148 21.34 4.18 3.64
N LYS A 149 22.36 4.21 2.76
CA LYS A 149 22.48 5.25 1.73
C LYS A 149 21.38 5.14 0.67
N HIS A 150 21.01 3.93 0.26
CA HIS A 150 19.96 3.72 -0.74
C HIS A 150 18.55 3.93 -0.19
N PHE A 151 18.32 3.60 1.08
CA PHE A 151 16.99 3.63 1.71
C PHE A 151 17.01 4.33 3.06
N PRO A 152 17.40 5.62 3.13
CA PRO A 152 17.58 6.32 4.41
C PRO A 152 16.30 6.37 5.24
N ASN A 153 15.17 6.67 4.62
CA ASN A 153 13.88 6.77 5.32
C ASN A 153 13.38 5.41 5.87
N ILE A 154 13.59 4.32 5.11
CA ILE A 154 13.25 2.97 5.57
C ILE A 154 14.14 2.60 6.74
N TYR A 155 15.45 2.82 6.59
CA TYR A 155 16.43 2.54 7.63
C TYR A 155 16.10 3.29 8.93
N GLU A 156 15.85 4.59 8.84
CA GLU A 156 15.49 5.42 9.98
C GLU A 156 14.20 4.94 10.66
N LYS A 157 13.15 4.65 9.87
CA LYS A 157 11.88 4.14 10.40
C LYS A 157 12.08 2.80 11.11
N CYS A 158 12.86 1.90 10.56
CA CYS A 158 13.12 0.59 11.14
C CYS A 158 13.99 0.66 12.42
N MET A 159 14.91 1.64 12.49
CA MET A 159 15.78 1.86 13.65
C MET A 159 15.17 2.75 14.73
N SER A 160 13.96 3.31 14.50
CA SER A 160 13.30 4.14 15.51
C SER A 160 12.87 3.30 16.73
N PRO A 161 12.90 3.84 17.96
CA PRO A 161 12.53 3.11 19.18
C PRO A 161 11.14 2.48 19.15
N VAL A 162 10.25 3.00 18.32
CA VAL A 162 8.88 2.51 18.14
C VAL A 162 8.83 1.25 17.27
N SER A 163 9.88 0.98 16.46
CA SER A 163 9.93 -0.13 15.50
C SER A 163 10.75 -1.33 15.97
N TYR A 164 11.27 -1.32 17.19
CA TYR A 164 12.27 -2.30 17.68
C TYR A 164 11.78 -3.75 17.77
N THR A 165 10.57 -4.03 17.36
CA THR A 165 10.05 -5.38 17.61
C THR A 165 10.28 -6.38 16.50
N HIS A 166 10.42 -6.02 15.22
CA HIS A 166 10.47 -7.07 14.16
C HIS A 166 11.03 -6.64 12.81
N LEU A 167 12.24 -6.09 12.76
CA LEU A 167 13.00 -6.01 11.52
C LEU A 167 14.45 -6.41 11.76
N THR A 168 14.79 -7.60 11.27
CA THR A 168 16.18 -7.93 11.03
C THR A 168 16.54 -7.27 9.69
N LEU A 169 17.18 -6.11 9.75
CA LEU A 169 17.86 -5.52 8.63
C LEU A 169 19.18 -6.23 8.42
#